data_fe455924052b44884e5ebb4f02ddfa22
#
_entry.id   fe455924052b44884e5ebb4f02ddfa22
#
_cell.length_a   1.000
_cell.length_b   1.000
_cell.length_c   1.000
_cell.angle_alpha   90.00
_cell.angle_beta   90.00
_cell.angle_gamma   90.00
#
_symmetry.space_group_name_H-M   'P 1'
#
loop_
_entity.id
_entity.type
_entity.pdbx_description
1 polymer ?
#
loop_
_entity_poly.entity_id
_entity_poly.type
_entity_poly.pdbx_seq_one_letter_code
_entity_poly.pdbx_strand_id
1 'polypeptide(L)'
;MVRKSRKRSCGLKKLRKFVYLISPKKINNNFYDDLRKVLSAKNVKFFQLRLKKTKINKSLKIAKKIRQITNKYKVKLIINDDPYLARIANADGCHLGQKDGSIVNAKKYLKKKIIGVTCHDSKSLAKFAIKNKADYLAFGSFNKSKLKPKAKKANVNILKWAKRNVKKPIVAIGGMNCSNYKKFISLGVKYIAISSYIWDNPNLKPEIAIRKLK
;
A
#
# COMPACT_ATOMS: atom_id res chain seq x y z
N MET A 1 -10.46 -56.81 6.66
CA MET A 1 -10.16 -55.43 7.17
C MET A 1 -9.60 -54.59 6.03
N VAL A 2 -10.40 -53.70 5.46
CA VAL A 2 -10.01 -52.87 4.34
C VAL A 2 -9.59 -51.49 4.90
N ARG A 3 -8.30 -51.15 4.76
CA ARG A 3 -7.76 -49.81 5.16
C ARG A 3 -8.24 -48.73 4.18
N LYS A 4 -9.17 -47.87 4.64
CA LYS A 4 -9.56 -46.63 3.92
C LYS A 4 -8.40 -45.66 3.90
N SER A 5 -7.81 -45.41 2.72
CA SER A 5 -6.84 -44.36 2.49
C SER A 5 -7.52 -42.99 2.60
N ARG A 6 -7.15 -42.18 3.60
CA ARG A 6 -7.56 -40.76 3.69
C ARG A 6 -6.87 -39.96 2.57
N LYS A 7 -7.63 -39.62 1.56
CA LYS A 7 -7.19 -38.57 0.59
C LYS A 7 -6.95 -37.26 1.33
N ARG A 8 -5.70 -36.83 1.43
CA ARG A 8 -5.34 -35.48 1.89
C ARG A 8 -5.88 -34.49 0.85
N SER A 9 -6.87 -33.70 1.22
CA SER A 9 -7.33 -32.57 0.43
C SER A 9 -6.17 -31.58 0.28
N CYS A 10 -5.75 -31.33 -0.95
CA CYS A 10 -4.79 -30.29 -1.29
C CYS A 10 -5.43 -28.92 -1.03
N GLY A 11 -5.33 -28.41 0.20
CA GLY A 11 -5.83 -27.11 0.57
C GLY A 11 -5.12 -26.04 -0.26
N LEU A 12 -5.84 -25.38 -1.17
CA LEU A 12 -5.38 -24.20 -1.90
C LEU A 12 -4.77 -23.20 -0.92
N LYS A 13 -3.44 -23.08 -0.90
CA LYS A 13 -2.74 -22.08 -0.08
C LYS A 13 -3.29 -20.72 -0.48
N LYS A 14 -4.09 -20.11 0.42
CA LYS A 14 -4.68 -18.79 0.25
C LYS A 14 -3.55 -17.80 -0.07
N LEU A 15 -3.54 -17.28 -1.29
CA LEU A 15 -2.52 -16.32 -1.75
C LEU A 15 -2.42 -15.15 -0.76
N ARG A 16 -1.26 -14.96 -0.17
CA ARG A 16 -1.03 -13.91 0.83
C ARG A 16 -1.08 -12.54 0.16
N LYS A 17 -2.03 -11.68 0.56
CA LYS A 17 -2.10 -10.28 0.10
C LYS A 17 -1.07 -9.45 0.86
N PHE A 18 0.07 -9.15 0.26
CA PHE A 18 1.16 -8.39 0.87
C PHE A 18 1.56 -7.12 0.09
N VAL A 19 1.03 -6.93 -1.11
CA VAL A 19 1.32 -5.75 -1.92
C VAL A 19 0.44 -4.57 -1.50
N TYR A 20 1.08 -3.44 -1.28
CA TYR A 20 0.49 -2.12 -1.14
C TYR A 20 0.80 -1.33 -2.42
N LEU A 21 -0.14 -1.35 -3.36
CA LEU A 21 0.04 -0.76 -4.68
C LEU A 21 -0.27 0.74 -4.64
N ILE A 22 0.65 1.58 -5.12
CA ILE A 22 0.45 3.02 -5.23
C ILE A 22 0.24 3.37 -6.71
N SER A 23 -0.71 4.26 -7.01
CA SER A 23 -1.01 4.71 -8.37
C SER A 23 0.21 5.34 -9.06
N PRO A 24 0.25 5.36 -10.41
CA PRO A 24 1.24 6.17 -11.13
C PRO A 24 1.03 7.66 -10.88
N LYS A 25 1.96 8.50 -11.35
CA LYS A 25 1.87 9.97 -11.24
C LYS A 25 0.69 10.55 -12.04
N LYS A 26 0.40 9.98 -13.21
CA LYS A 26 -0.69 10.39 -14.11
C LYS A 26 -1.63 9.21 -14.32
N ILE A 27 -2.93 9.48 -14.31
CA ILE A 27 -3.99 8.53 -14.63
C ILE A 27 -4.45 8.84 -16.05
N ASN A 28 -4.18 7.95 -16.98
CA ASN A 28 -4.64 7.99 -18.38
C ASN A 28 -5.83 7.03 -18.58
N ASN A 29 -6.39 6.97 -19.77
CA ASN A 29 -7.55 6.12 -20.05
C ASN A 29 -7.24 4.63 -19.92
N ASN A 30 -6.06 4.17 -20.33
CA ASN A 30 -5.66 2.76 -20.28
C ASN A 30 -5.38 2.27 -18.86
N PHE A 31 -5.13 3.19 -17.91
CA PHE A 31 -4.83 2.87 -16.52
C PHE A 31 -5.89 1.99 -15.87
N TYR A 32 -7.17 2.21 -16.17
CA TYR A 32 -8.25 1.45 -15.51
C TYR A 32 -8.26 -0.02 -15.91
N ASP A 33 -7.91 -0.33 -17.15
CA ASP A 33 -7.80 -1.70 -17.65
C ASP A 33 -6.54 -2.37 -17.11
N ASP A 34 -5.43 -1.66 -17.09
CA ASP A 34 -4.21 -2.13 -16.45
C ASP A 34 -4.42 -2.38 -14.96
N LEU A 35 -5.17 -1.52 -14.26
CA LEU A 35 -5.52 -1.73 -12.86
C LEU A 35 -6.32 -3.03 -12.67
N ARG A 36 -7.31 -3.31 -13.51
CA ARG A 36 -8.07 -4.58 -13.44
C ARG A 36 -7.17 -5.79 -13.62
N LYS A 37 -6.29 -5.77 -14.64
CA LYS A 37 -5.32 -6.85 -14.91
C LYS A 37 -4.34 -7.02 -13.72
N VAL A 38 -3.84 -5.94 -13.15
CA VAL A 38 -2.94 -6.00 -11.98
C VAL A 38 -3.64 -6.57 -10.75
N LEU A 39 -4.87 -6.14 -10.46
CA LEU A 39 -5.61 -6.61 -9.29
C LEU A 39 -6.06 -8.07 -9.41
N SER A 40 -6.17 -8.61 -10.61
CA SER A 40 -6.47 -10.03 -10.85
C SER A 40 -5.40 -10.99 -10.32
N ALA A 41 -4.18 -10.51 -10.06
CA ALA A 41 -3.10 -11.29 -9.45
C ALA A 41 -3.37 -11.69 -7.98
N LYS A 42 -4.40 -11.11 -7.34
CA LYS A 42 -4.91 -11.45 -5.99
C LYS A 42 -3.93 -11.26 -4.83
N ASN A 43 -2.72 -10.72 -5.07
CA ASN A 43 -1.70 -10.46 -4.03
C ASN A 43 -1.74 -9.02 -3.47
N VAL A 44 -2.56 -8.13 -4.05
CA VAL A 44 -2.73 -6.74 -3.61
C VAL A 44 -3.72 -6.66 -2.44
N LYS A 45 -3.30 -6.01 -1.34
CA LYS A 45 -4.15 -5.71 -0.16
C LYS A 45 -4.72 -4.31 -0.21
N PHE A 46 -3.88 -3.33 -0.54
CA PHE A 46 -4.22 -1.92 -0.60
C PHE A 46 -3.90 -1.34 -1.97
N PHE A 47 -4.76 -0.45 -2.44
CA PHE A 47 -4.45 0.45 -3.55
C PHE A 47 -4.50 1.89 -3.04
N GLN A 48 -3.37 2.62 -3.11
CA GLN A 48 -3.31 4.03 -2.74
C GLN A 48 -3.42 4.90 -3.99
N LEU A 49 -4.46 5.73 -4.04
CA LEU A 49 -4.59 6.77 -5.05
C LEU A 49 -3.80 8.01 -4.63
N ARG A 50 -2.73 8.34 -5.35
CA ARG A 50 -1.84 9.47 -5.09
C ARG A 50 -1.85 10.43 -6.27
N LEU A 51 -2.69 11.47 -6.18
CA LEU A 51 -2.81 12.55 -7.15
C LEU A 51 -2.24 13.83 -6.53
N LYS A 52 -1.12 14.32 -7.06
CA LYS A 52 -0.55 15.61 -6.66
C LYS A 52 -1.01 16.70 -7.62
N LYS A 53 -1.32 17.90 -7.08
CA LYS A 53 -1.72 19.08 -7.88
C LYS A 53 -2.95 18.86 -8.78
N THR A 54 -3.90 18.01 -8.37
CA THR A 54 -5.14 17.75 -9.10
C THR A 54 -6.32 18.40 -8.38
N LYS A 55 -7.17 19.10 -9.11
CA LYS A 55 -8.39 19.73 -8.56
C LYS A 55 -9.30 18.66 -7.91
N ILE A 56 -9.96 19.01 -6.81
CA ILE A 56 -10.75 18.09 -5.97
C ILE A 56 -11.83 17.35 -6.78
N ASN A 57 -12.57 18.06 -7.64
CA ASN A 57 -13.63 17.45 -8.45
C ASN A 57 -13.10 16.38 -9.42
N LYS A 58 -11.93 16.62 -10.03
CA LYS A 58 -11.27 15.63 -10.89
C LYS A 58 -10.77 14.44 -10.07
N SER A 59 -10.17 14.70 -8.91
CA SER A 59 -9.71 13.65 -7.99
C SER A 59 -10.87 12.77 -7.52
N LEU A 60 -12.02 13.37 -7.21
CA LEU A 60 -13.22 12.65 -6.79
C LEU A 60 -13.77 11.74 -7.91
N LYS A 61 -13.87 12.23 -9.15
CA LYS A 61 -14.29 11.41 -10.30
C LYS A 61 -13.38 10.19 -10.48
N ILE A 62 -12.06 10.41 -10.43
CA ILE A 62 -11.06 9.32 -10.53
C ILE A 62 -11.20 8.34 -9.35
N ALA A 63 -11.29 8.85 -8.12
CA ALA A 63 -11.40 8.01 -6.93
C ALA A 63 -12.65 7.13 -6.93
N LYS A 64 -13.82 7.68 -7.34
CA LYS A 64 -15.08 6.91 -7.46
C LYS A 64 -14.94 5.76 -8.49
N LYS A 65 -14.35 6.03 -9.66
CA LYS A 65 -14.12 4.99 -10.69
C LYS A 65 -13.17 3.89 -10.19
N ILE A 66 -12.09 4.28 -9.51
CA ILE A 66 -11.16 3.33 -8.89
C ILE A 66 -11.83 2.54 -7.76
N ARG A 67 -12.69 3.18 -6.95
CA ARG A 67 -13.44 2.51 -5.88
C ARG A 67 -14.28 1.34 -6.41
N GLN A 68 -14.97 1.52 -7.53
CA GLN A 68 -15.74 0.45 -8.17
C GLN A 68 -14.84 -0.73 -8.54
N ILE A 69 -13.66 -0.44 -9.13
CA ILE A 69 -12.71 -1.49 -9.51
C ILE A 69 -12.16 -2.20 -8.27
N THR A 70 -11.66 -1.46 -7.28
CA THR A 70 -11.04 -2.06 -6.08
C THR A 70 -12.02 -2.90 -5.28
N ASN A 71 -13.30 -2.53 -5.23
CA ASN A 71 -14.36 -3.31 -4.59
C ASN A 71 -14.52 -4.69 -5.25
N LYS A 72 -14.59 -4.74 -6.59
CA LYS A 72 -14.72 -6.00 -7.35
C LYS A 72 -13.59 -6.99 -7.00
N TYR A 73 -12.37 -6.50 -6.76
CA TYR A 73 -11.21 -7.34 -6.43
C TYR A 73 -10.97 -7.47 -4.92
N LYS A 74 -11.86 -6.96 -4.07
CA LYS A 74 -11.72 -6.99 -2.59
C LYS A 74 -10.38 -6.39 -2.13
N VAL A 75 -9.98 -5.25 -2.75
CA VAL A 75 -8.81 -4.45 -2.45
C VAL A 75 -9.26 -3.17 -1.76
N LYS A 76 -8.55 -2.76 -0.70
CA LYS A 76 -8.87 -1.55 0.06
C LYS A 76 -8.34 -0.31 -0.66
N LEU A 77 -9.22 0.66 -0.92
CA LEU A 77 -8.85 1.95 -1.49
C LEU A 77 -8.38 2.90 -0.39
N ILE A 78 -7.17 3.43 -0.53
CA ILE A 78 -6.58 4.44 0.36
C ILE A 78 -6.34 5.71 -0.44
N ILE A 79 -6.78 6.86 0.07
CA ILE A 79 -6.47 8.18 -0.52
C ILE A 79 -5.20 8.72 0.13
N ASN A 80 -4.31 9.26 -0.68
CA ASN A 80 -3.07 9.86 -0.19
C ASN A 80 -3.32 11.32 0.25
N ASP A 81 -2.85 11.70 1.44
CA ASP A 81 -2.78 13.05 2.02
C ASP A 81 -4.14 13.72 2.36
N ASP A 82 -5.26 13.29 1.79
CA ASP A 82 -6.53 14.02 1.87
C ASP A 82 -7.65 13.19 2.53
N PRO A 83 -7.91 13.37 3.84
CA PRO A 83 -8.98 12.68 4.56
C PRO A 83 -10.39 13.10 4.10
N TYR A 84 -10.57 14.35 3.65
CA TYR A 84 -11.85 14.84 3.15
C TYR A 84 -12.21 14.13 1.84
N LEU A 85 -11.28 14.10 0.87
CA LEU A 85 -11.46 13.34 -0.37
C LEU A 85 -11.72 11.85 -0.08
N ALA A 86 -11.01 11.25 0.89
CA ALA A 86 -11.24 9.87 1.28
C ALA A 86 -12.67 9.63 1.79
N ARG A 87 -13.24 10.57 2.54
CA ARG A 87 -14.63 10.54 3.01
C ARG A 87 -15.61 10.61 1.85
N ILE A 88 -15.53 11.64 1.00
CA ILE A 88 -16.52 11.88 -0.07
C ILE A 88 -16.42 10.87 -1.23
N ALA A 89 -15.24 10.26 -1.44
CA ALA A 89 -15.04 9.16 -2.39
C ALA A 89 -15.43 7.78 -1.82
N ASN A 90 -15.90 7.73 -0.58
CA ASN A 90 -16.15 6.50 0.18
C ASN A 90 -14.98 5.50 0.12
N ALA A 91 -13.74 6.00 0.20
CA ALA A 91 -12.54 5.16 0.30
C ALA A 91 -12.51 4.39 1.63
N ASP A 92 -11.69 3.33 1.71
CA ASP A 92 -11.52 2.56 2.94
C ASP A 92 -10.63 3.28 3.96
N GLY A 93 -9.87 4.30 3.53
CA GLY A 93 -9.00 5.05 4.43
C GLY A 93 -8.17 6.12 3.75
N CYS A 94 -7.25 6.69 4.52
CA CYS A 94 -6.30 7.70 4.08
C CYS A 94 -4.88 7.36 4.55
N HIS A 95 -3.87 7.79 3.79
CA HIS A 95 -2.46 7.73 4.17
C HIS A 95 -1.91 9.13 4.32
N LEU A 96 -1.36 9.45 5.49
CA LEU A 96 -0.84 10.76 5.84
C LEU A 96 0.70 10.78 5.81
N GLY A 97 1.27 11.78 5.16
CA GLY A 97 2.65 12.19 5.37
C GLY A 97 2.76 13.14 6.57
N GLN A 98 3.97 13.63 6.85
CA GLN A 98 4.21 14.47 8.03
C GLN A 98 3.69 15.90 7.90
N LYS A 99 3.37 16.34 6.67
CA LYS A 99 2.86 17.70 6.37
C LYS A 99 1.39 17.72 5.98
N ASP A 100 0.70 16.58 6.02
CA ASP A 100 -0.64 16.42 5.45
C ASP A 100 -1.76 16.45 6.53
N GLY A 101 -1.48 17.08 7.64
CA GLY A 101 -2.41 17.22 8.78
C GLY A 101 -2.23 16.14 9.86
N SER A 102 -2.98 16.29 10.94
CA SER A 102 -2.86 15.40 12.10
C SER A 102 -3.76 14.15 11.96
N ILE A 103 -3.33 13.05 12.57
CA ILE A 103 -4.13 11.81 12.67
C ILE A 103 -5.47 12.12 13.37
N VAL A 104 -5.45 12.97 14.39
CA VAL A 104 -6.64 13.35 15.16
C VAL A 104 -7.67 14.02 14.24
N ASN A 105 -7.24 14.99 13.42
CA ASN A 105 -8.13 15.64 12.46
C ASN A 105 -8.63 14.66 11.39
N ALA A 106 -7.76 13.80 10.87
CA ALA A 106 -8.18 12.79 9.91
C ALA A 106 -9.27 11.87 10.48
N LYS A 107 -9.22 11.54 11.77
CA LYS A 107 -10.25 10.73 12.45
C LYS A 107 -11.61 11.41 12.53
N LYS A 108 -11.66 12.74 12.66
CA LYS A 108 -12.95 13.49 12.64
C LYS A 108 -13.69 13.22 11.31
N TYR A 109 -12.97 13.19 10.18
CA TYR A 109 -13.56 12.90 8.87
C TYR A 109 -13.81 11.40 8.63
N LEU A 110 -12.90 10.55 9.06
CA LEU A 110 -12.86 9.15 8.65
C LEU A 110 -13.47 8.19 9.66
N LYS A 111 -13.72 8.64 10.91
CA LYS A 111 -14.27 7.81 12.00
C LYS A 111 -13.53 6.48 12.15
N LYS A 112 -14.17 5.36 11.79
CA LYS A 112 -13.61 4.00 11.89
C LYS A 112 -12.80 3.54 10.66
N LYS A 113 -12.55 4.43 9.67
CA LYS A 113 -11.78 4.08 8.47
C LYS A 113 -10.28 4.02 8.76
N ILE A 114 -9.53 3.36 7.88
CA ILE A 114 -8.10 3.09 8.02
C ILE A 114 -7.29 4.39 7.91
N ILE A 115 -6.38 4.64 8.85
CA ILE A 115 -5.41 5.74 8.78
C ILE A 115 -4.01 5.16 8.86
N GLY A 116 -3.25 5.32 7.77
CA GLY A 116 -1.85 4.99 7.73
C GLY A 116 -0.97 6.23 7.80
N VAL A 117 0.24 6.09 8.31
CA VAL A 117 1.15 7.22 8.51
C VAL A 117 2.57 6.89 8.04
N THR A 118 3.19 7.84 7.31
CA THR A 118 4.60 7.78 6.98
C THR A 118 5.44 8.16 8.20
N CYS A 119 6.35 7.27 8.62
CA CYS A 119 7.26 7.48 9.74
C CYS A 119 8.72 7.67 9.31
N HIS A 120 9.02 7.66 8.01
CA HIS A 120 10.39 7.77 7.46
C HIS A 120 11.36 6.76 8.13
N ASP A 121 12.48 7.24 8.68
CA ASP A 121 13.45 6.51 9.49
C ASP A 121 13.44 7.03 10.93
N SER A 122 12.25 7.14 11.54
CA SER A 122 12.10 7.80 12.83
C SER A 122 11.28 6.98 13.82
N LYS A 123 11.94 6.60 14.92
CA LYS A 123 11.29 5.95 16.07
C LYS A 123 10.31 6.88 16.76
N SER A 124 10.62 8.19 16.87
CA SER A 124 9.74 9.18 17.49
C SER A 124 8.44 9.36 16.72
N LEU A 125 8.51 9.50 15.39
CA LEU A 125 7.31 9.57 14.54
C LEU A 125 6.46 8.30 14.64
N ALA A 126 7.09 7.12 14.71
CA ALA A 126 6.38 5.86 14.88
C ALA A 126 5.66 5.78 16.23
N LYS A 127 6.33 6.14 17.33
CA LYS A 127 5.72 6.20 18.67
C LYS A 127 4.55 7.19 18.71
N PHE A 128 4.71 8.38 18.11
CA PHE A 128 3.65 9.38 18.00
C PHE A 128 2.45 8.85 17.20
N ALA A 129 2.68 8.21 16.07
CA ALA A 129 1.62 7.63 15.25
C ALA A 129 0.85 6.53 16.00
N ILE A 130 1.54 5.68 16.78
CA ILE A 130 0.92 4.65 17.62
C ILE A 130 0.06 5.28 18.72
N LYS A 131 0.59 6.29 19.46
CA LYS A 131 -0.13 7.03 20.50
C LYS A 131 -1.44 7.61 19.94
N ASN A 132 -1.42 8.13 18.72
CA ASN A 132 -2.59 8.67 18.03
C ASN A 132 -3.42 7.61 17.29
N LYS A 133 -3.18 6.30 17.56
CA LYS A 133 -3.97 5.17 17.06
C LYS A 133 -3.98 5.05 15.52
N ALA A 134 -2.83 5.26 14.85
CA ALA A 134 -2.67 4.90 13.44
C ALA A 134 -2.89 3.38 13.24
N ASP A 135 -3.43 2.98 12.08
CA ASP A 135 -3.76 1.59 11.79
C ASP A 135 -2.59 0.83 11.16
N TYR A 136 -1.69 1.52 10.48
CA TYR A 136 -0.41 0.98 9.99
C TYR A 136 0.64 2.08 9.89
N LEU A 137 1.92 1.69 9.91
CA LEU A 137 3.06 2.60 9.81
C LEU A 137 3.89 2.27 8.57
N ALA A 138 4.27 3.30 7.81
CA ALA A 138 5.12 3.16 6.63
C ALA A 138 6.51 3.73 6.90
N PHE A 139 7.54 2.90 6.70
CA PHE A 139 8.95 3.25 6.84
C PHE A 139 9.65 3.27 5.48
N GLY A 140 10.58 4.18 5.30
CA GLY A 140 11.34 4.38 4.06
C GLY A 140 11.68 5.85 3.83
N SER A 141 12.39 6.16 2.74
CA SER A 141 12.59 5.36 1.51
C SER A 141 13.82 4.46 1.63
N PHE A 142 13.69 3.14 1.39
CA PHE A 142 14.84 2.23 1.53
C PHE A 142 15.74 2.21 0.30
N ASN A 143 15.20 2.44 -0.89
CA ASN A 143 15.95 2.53 -2.13
C ASN A 143 15.53 3.78 -2.91
N LYS A 144 16.36 4.23 -3.87
CA LYS A 144 16.01 5.33 -4.77
C LYS A 144 14.67 5.05 -5.46
N SER A 145 13.84 6.08 -5.63
CA SER A 145 12.48 5.95 -6.20
C SER A 145 12.21 7.06 -7.19
N LYS A 146 11.68 6.72 -8.36
CA LYS A 146 11.24 7.70 -9.39
C LYS A 146 10.12 8.63 -8.87
N LEU A 147 9.29 8.17 -7.91
CA LEU A 147 8.21 8.98 -7.34
C LEU A 147 8.71 10.08 -6.39
N LYS A 148 9.77 9.81 -5.62
CA LYS A 148 10.37 10.75 -4.66
C LYS A 148 11.91 10.65 -4.72
N PRO A 149 12.56 11.19 -5.76
CA PRO A 149 14.03 11.04 -5.95
C PRO A 149 14.85 11.69 -4.84
N LYS A 150 14.34 12.77 -4.24
CA LYS A 150 15.00 13.51 -3.13
C LYS A 150 14.70 12.93 -1.72
N ALA A 151 14.00 11.78 -1.63
CA ALA A 151 13.71 11.18 -0.32
C ALA A 151 14.99 10.69 0.35
N LYS A 152 15.21 11.08 1.60
CA LYS A 152 16.32 10.59 2.43
C LYS A 152 16.23 9.06 2.56
N LYS A 153 17.36 8.37 2.38
CA LYS A 153 17.43 6.91 2.51
C LYS A 153 17.28 6.51 3.98
N ALA A 154 16.36 5.58 4.24
CA ALA A 154 16.15 5.00 5.56
C ALA A 154 17.10 3.85 5.82
N ASN A 155 17.55 3.70 7.08
CA ASN A 155 18.33 2.55 7.51
C ASN A 155 17.39 1.37 7.82
N VAL A 156 17.74 0.16 7.38
CA VAL A 156 16.95 -1.06 7.64
C VAL A 156 16.84 -1.40 9.14
N ASN A 157 17.70 -0.86 9.99
CA ASN A 157 17.63 -1.05 11.44
C ASN A 157 16.33 -0.52 12.03
N ILE A 158 15.68 0.46 11.39
CA ILE A 158 14.34 0.93 11.82
C ILE A 158 13.31 -0.20 11.74
N LEU A 159 13.39 -1.09 10.77
CA LEU A 159 12.48 -2.24 10.65
C LEU A 159 12.74 -3.30 11.72
N LYS A 160 14.00 -3.54 12.08
CA LYS A 160 14.36 -4.43 13.19
C LYS A 160 13.80 -3.90 14.51
N TRP A 161 13.92 -2.59 14.75
CA TRP A 161 13.32 -1.94 15.89
C TRP A 161 11.79 -2.01 15.84
N ALA A 162 11.17 -1.69 14.70
CA ALA A 162 9.72 -1.71 14.53
C ALA A 162 9.14 -3.12 14.76
N LYS A 163 9.80 -4.17 14.29
CA LYS A 163 9.38 -5.57 14.52
C LYS A 163 9.25 -5.89 16.02
N ARG A 164 10.13 -5.34 16.86
CA ARG A 164 10.13 -5.58 18.32
C ARG A 164 9.15 -4.67 19.08
N ASN A 165 8.90 -3.45 18.59
CA ASN A 165 8.24 -2.39 19.34
C ASN A 165 6.87 -1.98 18.78
N VAL A 166 6.50 -2.43 17.59
CA VAL A 166 5.28 -2.00 16.89
C VAL A 166 4.35 -3.18 16.67
N LYS A 167 3.20 -3.19 17.36
CA LYS A 167 2.14 -4.20 17.18
C LYS A 167 1.29 -3.96 15.91
N LYS A 168 1.36 -2.77 15.31
CA LYS A 168 0.62 -2.42 14.10
C LYS A 168 1.32 -2.95 12.84
N PRO A 169 0.58 -3.18 11.73
CA PRO A 169 1.17 -3.58 10.46
C PRO A 169 2.24 -2.59 9.99
N ILE A 170 3.37 -3.11 9.56
CA ILE A 170 4.50 -2.35 9.02
C ILE A 170 4.46 -2.41 7.50
N VAL A 171 4.60 -1.25 6.86
CA VAL A 171 4.74 -1.08 5.41
C VAL A 171 6.17 -0.60 5.11
N ALA A 172 6.88 -1.27 4.21
CA ALA A 172 8.14 -0.77 3.67
C ALA A 172 7.93 -0.13 2.30
N ILE A 173 8.53 1.07 2.10
CA ILE A 173 8.41 1.84 0.87
C ILE A 173 9.76 2.34 0.37
N GLY A 174 9.85 2.56 -0.95
CA GLY A 174 11.01 3.14 -1.65
C GLY A 174 11.73 2.14 -2.51
N GLY A 175 11.62 2.28 -3.84
CA GLY A 175 12.29 1.49 -4.86
C GLY A 175 12.12 -0.03 -4.73
N MET A 176 10.93 -0.46 -4.28
CA MET A 176 10.60 -1.88 -4.14
C MET A 176 10.34 -2.52 -5.51
N ASN A 177 10.86 -3.73 -5.71
CA ASN A 177 10.74 -4.52 -6.94
C ASN A 177 10.84 -6.03 -6.64
N CYS A 178 10.79 -6.89 -7.67
CA CYS A 178 10.82 -8.34 -7.51
C CYS A 178 12.15 -8.89 -6.97
N SER A 179 13.27 -8.19 -7.14
CA SER A 179 14.58 -8.65 -6.67
C SER A 179 14.84 -8.32 -5.20
N ASN A 180 14.18 -7.30 -4.64
CA ASN A 180 14.50 -6.82 -3.29
C ASN A 180 13.40 -7.00 -2.23
N TYR A 181 12.13 -7.18 -2.60
CA TYR A 181 11.01 -7.16 -1.64
C TYR A 181 11.08 -8.28 -0.59
N LYS A 182 11.57 -9.48 -0.94
CA LYS A 182 11.66 -10.63 -0.03
C LYS A 182 12.50 -10.33 1.21
N LYS A 183 13.59 -9.58 1.04
CA LYS A 183 14.44 -9.09 2.15
C LYS A 183 13.64 -8.29 3.18
N PHE A 184 12.67 -7.49 2.77
CA PHE A 184 11.85 -6.71 3.69
C PHE A 184 10.79 -7.56 4.40
N ILE A 185 10.21 -8.54 3.69
CA ILE A 185 9.28 -9.49 4.30
C ILE A 185 9.96 -10.30 5.42
N SER A 186 11.21 -10.75 5.22
CA SER A 186 11.97 -11.49 6.25
C SER A 186 12.28 -10.62 7.49
N LEU A 187 12.36 -9.30 7.34
CA LEU A 187 12.50 -8.35 8.44
C LEU A 187 11.17 -8.08 9.21
N GLY A 188 10.08 -8.78 8.89
CA GLY A 188 8.80 -8.66 9.60
C GLY A 188 7.87 -7.59 9.02
N VAL A 189 8.17 -7.05 7.84
CA VAL A 189 7.28 -6.14 7.12
C VAL A 189 6.05 -6.92 6.62
N LYS A 190 4.87 -6.38 6.86
CA LYS A 190 3.60 -7.00 6.45
C LYS A 190 3.22 -6.64 5.02
N TYR A 191 3.49 -5.41 4.59
CA TYR A 191 3.13 -4.91 3.27
C TYR A 191 4.30 -4.19 2.60
N ILE A 192 4.45 -4.41 1.30
CA ILE A 192 5.45 -3.77 0.45
C ILE A 192 4.77 -2.74 -0.44
N ALA A 193 5.13 -1.46 -0.28
CA ALA A 193 4.57 -0.38 -1.09
C ALA A 193 5.34 -0.23 -2.40
N ILE A 194 4.64 -0.42 -3.51
CA ILE A 194 5.20 -0.47 -4.87
C ILE A 194 4.42 0.45 -5.80
N SER A 195 5.12 1.14 -6.69
CA SER A 195 4.52 1.95 -7.77
C SER A 195 5.28 1.80 -9.08
N SER A 196 6.42 2.47 -9.24
CA SER A 196 7.14 2.57 -10.52
C SER A 196 7.57 1.22 -11.09
N TYR A 197 7.86 0.22 -10.26
CA TYR A 197 8.15 -1.13 -10.74
C TYR A 197 6.96 -1.75 -11.50
N ILE A 198 5.74 -1.37 -11.15
CA ILE A 198 4.52 -1.88 -11.81
C ILE A 198 4.14 -1.00 -13.01
N TRP A 199 4.11 0.34 -12.83
CA TRP A 199 3.53 1.26 -13.80
C TRP A 199 4.52 1.85 -14.79
N ASP A 200 5.80 1.99 -14.39
CA ASP A 200 6.87 2.64 -15.17
C ASP A 200 7.98 1.64 -15.52
N ASN A 201 7.68 0.34 -15.58
CA ASN A 201 8.65 -0.70 -15.92
C ASN A 201 8.90 -0.70 -17.43
N PRO A 202 10.14 -0.50 -17.90
CA PRO A 202 10.42 -0.43 -19.34
C PRO A 202 10.29 -1.80 -20.05
N ASN A 203 10.46 -2.91 -19.31
CA ASN A 203 10.58 -4.25 -19.87
C ASN A 203 9.36 -5.15 -19.60
N LEU A 204 8.43 -4.72 -18.73
CA LEU A 204 7.32 -5.56 -18.29
C LEU A 204 6.01 -4.78 -18.31
N LYS A 205 4.97 -5.38 -18.90
CA LYS A 205 3.60 -4.88 -18.73
C LYS A 205 3.18 -4.97 -17.25
N PRO A 206 2.30 -4.07 -16.76
CA PRO A 206 1.91 -4.02 -15.34
C PRO A 206 1.42 -5.35 -14.77
N GLU A 207 0.63 -6.12 -15.52
CA GLU A 207 0.11 -7.42 -15.11
C GLU A 207 1.19 -8.51 -15.02
N ILE A 208 2.27 -8.39 -15.79
CA ILE A 208 3.43 -9.30 -15.69
C ILE A 208 4.30 -8.92 -14.50
N ALA A 209 4.56 -7.62 -14.33
CA ALA A 209 5.36 -7.12 -13.21
C ALA A 209 4.77 -7.51 -11.84
N ILE A 210 3.44 -7.39 -11.65
CA ILE A 210 2.79 -7.77 -10.39
C ILE A 210 2.86 -9.27 -10.11
N ARG A 211 2.78 -10.12 -11.13
CA ARG A 211 2.87 -11.58 -10.98
C ARG A 211 4.26 -12.08 -10.60
N LYS A 212 5.33 -11.28 -10.83
CA LYS A 212 6.68 -11.58 -10.34
C LYS A 212 6.84 -11.39 -8.82
N LEU A 213 5.85 -10.80 -8.16
CA LEU A 213 5.79 -10.67 -6.69
C LEU A 213 4.98 -11.85 -6.13
N LYS A 214 5.70 -12.91 -5.72
CA LYS A 214 5.11 -14.18 -5.23
C LYS A 214 5.40 -14.38 -3.74
#